data_c4ae905751f8db86339eb90de9f6452f
#
_entry.id   c4ae905751f8db86339eb90de9f6452f
#
_cell.length_a   1.000
_cell.length_b   1.000
_cell.length_c   1.000
_cell.angle_alpha   90.00
_cell.angle_beta   90.00
_cell.angle_gamma   90.00
#
_symmetry.space_group_name_H-M   'P 1'
#
loop_
_entity.id
_entity.type
_entity.pdbx_description
1 polymer ?
#
loop_
_entity_poly.entity_id
_entity_poly.type
_entity_poly.pdbx_seq_one_letter_code
_entity_poly.pdbx_strand_id
1 'polypeptide(L)'
;ALPIPRRLFVSQSSATKFNRYINQLKYTDGIESHQSVIVQPPSLCFPSWLTADPEHISDMKPVSHLLEDELQSINRPIRKQDKGLRPFRYLLFNSSVEARKNLLFLSQAYAESNLSSLGIPLCVTGKLKGDSYSKAVKDIVKHEPGILLTGYVDESTKLDLYLNALGLVSPSLVEGFGIPVLDGACLGMPTIASDCESHLEIQALHDFKDSVITLDTLKTRNWASAMQAVAGLNSDLWKNAAQERKRRIGRYEKLRRKFYDQLQANLEQILN
;
A
#
# COMPACT_ATOMS: atom_id res chain seq x y z
N ALA A 1 -21.10 -15.39 -36.68
CA ALA A 1 -19.89 -14.74 -36.12
C ALA A 1 -19.84 -15.03 -34.62
N LEU A 2 -18.71 -15.49 -34.09
CA LEU A 2 -18.54 -15.64 -32.65
C LEU A 2 -18.60 -14.24 -32.03
N PRO A 3 -19.31 -14.04 -30.89
CA PRO A 3 -19.39 -12.75 -30.25
C PRO A 3 -17.96 -12.34 -29.84
N ILE A 4 -17.58 -11.11 -30.16
CA ILE A 4 -16.29 -10.57 -29.74
C ILE A 4 -16.32 -10.46 -28.20
N PRO A 5 -15.41 -11.12 -27.47
CA PRO A 5 -15.45 -11.12 -26.02
C PRO A 5 -15.25 -9.69 -25.48
N ARG A 6 -16.12 -9.25 -24.57
CA ARG A 6 -15.93 -8.00 -23.83
C ARG A 6 -14.66 -8.10 -22.99
N ARG A 7 -13.86 -7.03 -22.97
CA ARG A 7 -12.64 -6.92 -22.16
C ARG A 7 -12.88 -6.01 -20.98
N LEU A 8 -12.57 -6.51 -19.81
CA LEU A 8 -12.70 -5.77 -18.56
C LEU A 8 -11.33 -5.37 -18.04
N PHE A 9 -11.16 -4.11 -17.70
CA PHE A 9 -9.94 -3.55 -17.16
C PHE A 9 -10.18 -3.00 -15.76
N VAL A 10 -9.24 -3.20 -14.87
CA VAL A 10 -9.30 -2.73 -13.48
C VAL A 10 -8.91 -1.24 -13.33
N SER A 11 -8.41 -0.62 -14.39
CA SER A 11 -8.01 0.79 -14.42
C SER A 11 -7.99 1.32 -15.85
N GLN A 12 -8.13 2.62 -16.02
CA GLN A 12 -7.95 3.30 -17.31
C GLN A 12 -6.51 3.13 -17.81
N SER A 13 -5.52 3.18 -16.91
CA SER A 13 -4.11 2.91 -17.22
C SER A 13 -3.92 1.51 -17.85
N SER A 14 -4.55 0.49 -17.28
CA SER A 14 -4.49 -0.88 -17.84
C SER A 14 -5.11 -0.97 -19.23
N ALA A 15 -6.25 -0.32 -19.45
CA ALA A 15 -6.91 -0.25 -20.77
C ALA A 15 -6.02 0.47 -21.78
N THR A 16 -5.47 1.63 -21.43
CA THR A 16 -4.57 2.42 -22.29
C THR A 16 -3.30 1.65 -22.67
N LYS A 17 -2.67 0.97 -21.72
CA LYS A 17 -1.48 0.13 -21.98
C LYS A 17 -1.80 -1.01 -22.93
N PHE A 18 -2.94 -1.68 -22.72
CA PHE A 18 -3.40 -2.74 -23.61
C PHE A 18 -3.63 -2.21 -25.04
N ASN A 19 -4.34 -1.10 -25.19
CA ASN A 19 -4.61 -0.50 -26.50
C ASN A 19 -3.33 -0.09 -27.22
N ARG A 20 -2.38 0.51 -26.49
CA ARG A 20 -1.06 0.85 -27.05
C ARG A 20 -0.35 -0.40 -27.56
N TYR A 21 -0.37 -1.50 -26.81
CA TYR A 21 0.23 -2.78 -27.22
C TYR A 21 -0.46 -3.36 -28.47
N ILE A 22 -1.79 -3.38 -28.51
CA ILE A 22 -2.56 -3.90 -29.65
C ILE A 22 -2.32 -3.07 -30.91
N ASN A 23 -2.26 -1.73 -30.80
CA ASN A 23 -1.96 -0.84 -31.92
C ASN A 23 -0.55 -1.09 -32.49
N GLN A 24 0.44 -1.40 -31.64
CA GLN A 24 1.77 -1.81 -32.09
C GLN A 24 1.74 -3.11 -32.89
N LEU A 25 0.84 -4.03 -32.55
CA LEU A 25 0.66 -5.28 -33.28
C LEU A 25 -0.20 -5.13 -34.54
N LYS A 26 -0.69 -3.92 -34.86
CA LYS A 26 -1.60 -3.62 -35.98
C LYS A 26 -2.92 -4.40 -35.96
N TYR A 27 -3.36 -4.83 -34.79
CA TYR A 27 -4.68 -5.45 -34.57
C TYR A 27 -5.65 -4.38 -34.08
N THR A 28 -6.30 -3.66 -34.99
CA THR A 28 -7.17 -2.52 -34.63
C THR A 28 -8.66 -2.77 -34.79
N ASP A 29 -9.07 -3.79 -35.55
CA ASP A 29 -10.49 -3.97 -35.88
C ASP A 29 -11.33 -4.50 -34.71
N GLY A 30 -12.25 -3.67 -34.23
CA GLY A 30 -13.28 -4.05 -33.25
C GLY A 30 -12.85 -4.20 -31.80
N ILE A 31 -11.58 -3.89 -31.46
CA ILE A 31 -11.03 -4.09 -30.12
C ILE A 31 -11.55 -3.06 -29.12
N GLU A 32 -11.68 -1.80 -29.55
CA GLU A 32 -12.07 -0.68 -28.66
C GLU A 32 -13.58 -0.69 -28.31
N SER A 33 -14.42 -1.20 -29.21
CA SER A 33 -15.88 -1.17 -29.03
C SER A 33 -16.44 -2.08 -27.92
N HIS A 34 -15.61 -2.98 -27.39
CA HIS A 34 -16.01 -3.97 -26.37
C HIS A 34 -15.17 -3.91 -25.10
N GLN A 35 -14.57 -2.75 -24.80
CA GLN A 35 -13.79 -2.54 -23.60
C GLN A 35 -14.61 -1.80 -22.54
N SER A 36 -14.46 -2.23 -21.29
CA SER A 36 -15.06 -1.56 -20.15
C SER A 36 -14.05 -1.50 -19.01
N VAL A 37 -13.96 -0.34 -18.35
CA VAL A 37 -13.20 -0.20 -17.11
C VAL A 37 -14.15 -0.41 -15.95
N ILE A 38 -13.83 -1.35 -15.09
CA ILE A 38 -14.59 -1.63 -13.88
C ILE A 38 -13.89 -1.06 -12.66
N VAL A 39 -14.68 -0.71 -11.66
CA VAL A 39 -14.14 -0.26 -10.38
C VAL A 39 -13.47 -1.42 -9.65
N GLN A 40 -12.22 -1.23 -9.22
CA GLN A 40 -11.49 -2.19 -8.41
C GLN A 40 -11.76 -1.92 -6.92
N PRO A 41 -12.39 -2.86 -6.19
CA PRO A 41 -12.58 -2.69 -4.75
C PRO A 41 -11.25 -2.85 -3.98
N PRO A 42 -11.15 -2.24 -2.78
CA PRO A 42 -10.03 -2.45 -1.87
C PRO A 42 -10.00 -3.90 -1.35
N SER A 43 -8.81 -4.36 -0.93
CA SER A 43 -8.54 -5.79 -0.74
C SER A 43 -8.54 -6.29 0.71
N LEU A 44 -8.43 -5.41 1.71
CA LEU A 44 -8.38 -5.85 3.10
C LEU A 44 -9.75 -6.39 3.55
N CYS A 45 -9.73 -7.54 4.20
CA CYS A 45 -10.92 -8.16 4.76
C CYS A 45 -10.87 -8.10 6.28
N PHE A 46 -11.84 -7.43 6.88
CA PHE A 46 -11.99 -7.39 8.32
C PHE A 46 -12.84 -8.58 8.79
N PRO A 47 -12.46 -9.26 9.89
CA PRO A 47 -13.32 -10.25 10.52
C PRO A 47 -14.67 -9.64 10.92
N SER A 48 -15.75 -10.41 10.80
CA SER A 48 -17.11 -9.94 11.06
C SER A 48 -17.31 -9.40 12.50
N TRP A 49 -16.62 -9.99 13.48
CA TRP A 49 -16.66 -9.53 14.86
C TRP A 49 -16.05 -8.14 15.03
N LEU A 50 -15.09 -7.76 14.20
CA LEU A 50 -14.43 -6.46 14.21
C LEU A 50 -15.33 -5.35 13.66
N THR A 51 -16.20 -5.70 12.71
CA THR A 51 -17.11 -4.75 12.06
C THR A 51 -18.47 -4.66 12.77
N ALA A 52 -18.84 -5.71 13.51
CA ALA A 52 -20.12 -5.79 14.23
C ALA A 52 -20.15 -4.95 15.51
N ASP A 53 -19.03 -4.83 16.21
CA ASP A 53 -18.94 -4.06 17.45
C ASP A 53 -17.66 -3.20 17.48
N PRO A 54 -17.77 -1.93 17.03
CA PRO A 54 -16.65 -1.00 17.03
C PRO A 54 -16.10 -0.65 18.43
N GLU A 55 -16.81 -0.94 19.50
CA GLU A 55 -16.32 -0.66 20.86
C GLU A 55 -15.26 -1.68 21.30
N HIS A 56 -15.36 -2.92 20.85
CA HIS A 56 -14.33 -3.94 21.09
C HIS A 56 -13.00 -3.67 20.36
N ILE A 57 -12.96 -2.72 19.41
CA ILE A 57 -11.73 -2.33 18.73
C ILE A 57 -10.73 -1.66 19.69
N SER A 58 -11.22 -1.02 20.76
CA SER A 58 -10.37 -0.36 21.75
C SER A 58 -9.44 -1.35 22.47
N ASP A 59 -9.91 -2.59 22.66
CA ASP A 59 -9.21 -3.64 23.41
C ASP A 59 -8.40 -4.58 22.51
N MET A 60 -8.42 -4.33 21.19
CA MET A 60 -7.65 -5.13 20.24
C MET A 60 -6.17 -4.99 20.50
N LYS A 61 -5.58 -6.03 21.04
CA LYS A 61 -4.14 -6.23 20.96
C LYS A 61 -3.77 -6.65 19.53
N PRO A 62 -2.62 -6.20 19.01
CA PRO A 62 -2.11 -6.71 17.75
C PRO A 62 -2.04 -8.24 17.78
N VAL A 63 -2.64 -8.89 16.78
CA VAL A 63 -2.62 -10.36 16.64
C VAL A 63 -1.26 -10.82 16.10
N SER A 64 -0.58 -9.95 15.36
CA SER A 64 0.70 -10.26 14.73
C SER A 64 1.83 -10.32 15.76
N HIS A 65 2.58 -11.42 15.74
CA HIS A 65 3.84 -11.56 16.49
C HIS A 65 4.93 -10.55 16.08
N LEU A 66 4.73 -9.82 15.00
CA LEU A 66 5.62 -8.75 14.52
C LEU A 66 5.39 -7.43 15.26
N LEU A 67 4.25 -7.27 15.95
CA LEU A 67 3.89 -6.05 16.66
C LEU A 67 4.12 -6.26 18.18
N GLU A 68 4.91 -5.38 18.75
CA GLU A 68 5.19 -5.38 20.19
C GLU A 68 4.14 -4.51 20.92
N ASP A 69 3.58 -5.05 22.02
CA ASP A 69 2.60 -4.35 22.87
C ASP A 69 3.24 -3.26 23.75
N GLU A 70 4.54 -3.38 24.04
CA GLU A 70 5.20 -2.51 25.03
C GLU A 70 5.91 -1.31 24.42
N LEU A 71 5.54 -0.14 24.95
CA LEU A 71 6.07 1.19 24.59
C LEU A 71 7.42 1.49 25.28
N GLN A 72 8.32 0.53 25.37
CA GLN A 72 9.65 0.82 25.94
C GLN A 72 10.45 1.74 25.00
N SER A 73 10.85 2.89 25.50
CA SER A 73 11.74 3.90 24.87
C SER A 73 11.45 4.21 23.39
N ILE A 74 10.47 5.08 23.16
CA ILE A 74 9.87 5.41 21.84
C ILE A 74 10.87 6.02 20.84
N ASN A 75 11.90 6.73 21.31
CA ASN A 75 12.84 7.47 20.48
C ASN A 75 14.29 6.96 20.63
N ARG A 76 14.53 5.69 20.37
CA ARG A 76 15.90 5.15 20.31
C ARG A 76 16.24 4.71 18.89
N PRO A 77 17.52 4.79 18.48
CA PRO A 77 17.98 4.23 17.22
C PRO A 77 17.67 2.73 17.14
N ILE A 78 17.30 2.26 15.95
CA ILE A 78 17.07 0.84 15.68
C ILE A 78 18.40 0.09 15.68
N ARG A 79 18.44 -1.03 16.36
CA ARG A 79 19.59 -1.92 16.41
C ARG A 79 19.29 -3.19 15.61
N LYS A 80 20.35 -3.90 15.16
CA LYS A 80 20.21 -5.16 14.41
C LYS A 80 19.41 -6.26 15.13
N GLN A 81 19.36 -6.23 16.47
CA GLN A 81 18.59 -7.17 17.29
C GLN A 81 17.11 -6.79 17.45
N ASP A 82 16.72 -5.57 17.09
CA ASP A 82 15.33 -5.13 17.21
C ASP A 82 14.53 -5.83 16.10
N LYS A 83 13.57 -6.67 16.50
CA LYS A 83 12.75 -7.47 15.56
C LYS A 83 11.28 -7.11 15.58
N GLY A 84 10.83 -6.38 16.60
CA GLY A 84 9.44 -6.00 16.77
C GLY A 84 9.11 -4.66 16.15
N LEU A 85 7.88 -4.54 15.68
CA LEU A 85 7.28 -3.28 15.21
C LEU A 85 6.42 -2.70 16.32
N ARG A 86 6.39 -1.37 16.42
CA ARG A 86 5.49 -0.69 17.37
C ARG A 86 4.33 -0.05 16.62
N PRO A 87 3.11 -0.17 17.13
CA PRO A 87 1.96 0.47 16.50
C PRO A 87 2.21 1.96 16.26
N PHE A 88 1.92 2.41 15.05
CA PHE A 88 2.09 3.79 14.58
C PHE A 88 3.53 4.34 14.67
N ARG A 89 4.52 3.43 14.62
CA ARG A 89 5.95 3.77 14.63
C ARG A 89 6.74 3.06 13.55
N TYR A 90 6.13 2.75 12.42
CA TYR A 90 6.82 2.18 11.24
C TYR A 90 6.13 2.60 9.95
N LEU A 91 6.89 2.65 8.88
CA LEU A 91 6.38 2.75 7.52
C LEU A 91 6.18 1.35 6.94
N LEU A 92 5.14 1.18 6.13
CA LEU A 92 4.81 -0.11 5.50
C LEU A 92 5.05 -0.07 4.00
N PHE A 93 5.81 -1.04 3.49
CA PHE A 93 5.83 -1.43 2.08
C PHE A 93 5.21 -2.81 1.95
N ASN A 94 4.14 -2.96 1.18
CA ASN A 94 3.45 -4.24 0.97
C ASN A 94 3.40 -4.59 -0.51
N SER A 95 4.34 -5.43 -0.95
CA SER A 95 4.35 -5.98 -2.31
C SER A 95 5.40 -7.08 -2.45
N SER A 96 5.29 -7.92 -3.50
CA SER A 96 6.39 -8.82 -3.89
C SER A 96 7.66 -8.03 -4.20
N VAL A 97 8.82 -8.59 -3.83
CA VAL A 97 10.12 -7.97 -4.10
C VAL A 97 10.52 -8.23 -5.56
N GLU A 98 10.18 -7.28 -6.41
CA GLU A 98 10.43 -7.29 -7.87
C GLU A 98 10.99 -5.94 -8.32
N ALA A 99 11.78 -5.93 -9.40
CA ALA A 99 12.41 -4.71 -9.91
C ALA A 99 11.40 -3.58 -10.18
N ARG A 100 10.21 -3.91 -10.75
CA ARG A 100 9.16 -2.92 -11.03
C ARG A 100 8.56 -2.29 -9.77
N LYS A 101 8.74 -2.91 -8.59
CA LYS A 101 8.29 -2.37 -7.29
C LYS A 101 9.31 -1.43 -6.66
N ASN A 102 10.50 -1.33 -7.23
CA ASN A 102 11.51 -0.31 -6.98
C ASN A 102 11.99 -0.21 -5.51
N LEU A 103 12.07 -1.36 -4.83
CA LEU A 103 12.45 -1.40 -3.41
C LEU A 103 13.91 -0.95 -3.19
N LEU A 104 14.82 -1.12 -4.16
CA LEU A 104 16.19 -0.61 -4.04
C LEU A 104 16.22 0.91 -3.91
N PHE A 105 15.45 1.61 -4.75
CA PHE A 105 15.28 3.07 -4.65
C PHE A 105 14.69 3.46 -3.28
N LEU A 106 13.64 2.76 -2.83
CA LEU A 106 13.04 3.04 -1.52
C LEU A 106 14.02 2.82 -0.37
N SER A 107 14.84 1.78 -0.45
CA SER A 107 15.85 1.50 0.59
C SER A 107 16.88 2.63 0.69
N GLN A 108 17.31 3.19 -0.44
CA GLN A 108 18.20 4.35 -0.47
C GLN A 108 17.51 5.59 0.11
N ALA A 109 16.28 5.89 -0.33
CA ALA A 109 15.51 7.00 0.20
C ALA A 109 15.25 6.87 1.73
N TYR A 110 15.00 5.65 2.20
CA TYR A 110 14.83 5.38 3.63
C TYR A 110 16.13 5.64 4.41
N ALA A 111 17.26 5.18 3.92
CA ALA A 111 18.57 5.47 4.55
C ALA A 111 18.84 6.98 4.63
N GLU A 112 18.54 7.74 3.56
CA GLU A 112 18.66 9.20 3.54
C GLU A 112 17.69 9.90 4.52
N SER A 113 16.56 9.28 4.86
CA SER A 113 15.55 9.85 5.77
C SER A 113 15.99 9.85 7.23
N ASN A 114 17.02 9.10 7.60
CA ASN A 114 17.48 8.94 8.97
C ASN A 114 16.39 8.47 9.98
N LEU A 115 15.29 7.89 9.51
CA LEU A 115 14.19 7.41 10.38
C LEU A 115 14.61 6.23 11.27
N SER A 116 15.60 5.46 10.86
CA SER A 116 16.22 4.40 11.65
C SER A 116 16.75 4.94 13.00
N SER A 117 17.37 6.11 13.00
CA SER A 117 17.88 6.75 14.24
C SER A 117 16.76 7.23 15.17
N LEU A 118 15.56 7.45 14.64
CA LEU A 118 14.36 7.87 15.38
C LEU A 118 13.49 6.66 15.83
N GLY A 119 13.97 5.43 15.61
CA GLY A 119 13.22 4.22 15.96
C GLY A 119 11.97 3.99 15.11
N ILE A 120 11.96 4.45 13.86
CA ILE A 120 10.86 4.28 12.91
C ILE A 120 11.33 3.40 11.74
N PRO A 121 11.16 2.06 11.82
CA PRO A 121 11.58 1.15 10.77
C PRO A 121 10.72 1.23 9.50
N LEU A 122 11.29 0.76 8.40
CA LEU A 122 10.59 0.40 7.19
C LEU A 122 10.28 -1.11 7.23
N CYS A 123 9.03 -1.45 7.43
CA CYS A 123 8.53 -2.82 7.33
C CYS A 123 8.27 -3.17 5.86
N VAL A 124 8.99 -4.15 5.35
CA VAL A 124 8.86 -4.65 3.98
C VAL A 124 8.22 -6.03 4.04
N THR A 125 6.97 -6.14 3.61
CA THR A 125 6.26 -7.42 3.53
C THR A 125 6.04 -7.81 2.08
N GLY A 126 6.30 -9.09 1.78
CA GLY A 126 6.14 -9.68 0.46
C GLY A 126 7.18 -10.74 0.12
N LYS A 127 6.87 -11.55 -0.86
CA LYS A 127 7.71 -12.68 -1.26
C LYS A 127 8.99 -12.22 -1.95
N LEU A 128 10.13 -12.73 -1.47
CA LEU A 128 11.41 -12.64 -2.17
C LEU A 128 11.54 -13.79 -3.16
N LYS A 129 11.80 -13.50 -4.42
CA LYS A 129 11.86 -14.52 -5.50
C LYS A 129 13.20 -15.26 -5.57
N GLY A 130 14.23 -14.79 -4.87
CA GLY A 130 15.58 -15.39 -4.92
C GLY A 130 16.39 -15.03 -6.16
N ASP A 131 15.90 -14.13 -7.00
CA ASP A 131 16.56 -13.59 -8.18
C ASP A 131 17.69 -12.59 -7.80
N SER A 132 18.38 -12.05 -8.82
CA SER A 132 19.45 -11.07 -8.64
C SER A 132 18.98 -9.80 -7.95
N TYR A 133 17.75 -9.35 -8.25
CA TYR A 133 17.15 -8.19 -7.61
C TYR A 133 16.90 -8.41 -6.11
N SER A 134 16.32 -9.55 -5.75
CA SER A 134 16.10 -9.93 -4.35
C SER A 134 17.42 -10.08 -3.57
N LYS A 135 18.50 -10.54 -4.22
CA LYS A 135 19.83 -10.58 -3.61
C LYS A 135 20.36 -9.18 -3.32
N ALA A 136 20.28 -8.27 -4.30
CA ALA A 136 20.70 -6.87 -4.12
C ALA A 136 19.93 -6.18 -2.98
N VAL A 137 18.61 -6.40 -2.87
CA VAL A 137 17.79 -5.90 -1.74
C VAL A 137 18.31 -6.44 -0.42
N LYS A 138 18.55 -7.75 -0.31
CA LYS A 138 19.09 -8.36 0.92
C LYS A 138 20.44 -7.77 1.32
N ASP A 139 21.29 -7.47 0.34
CA ASP A 139 22.62 -6.89 0.61
C ASP A 139 22.54 -5.47 1.17
N ILE A 140 21.61 -4.64 0.69
CA ILE A 140 21.35 -3.32 1.28
C ILE A 140 20.82 -3.48 2.72
N VAL A 141 19.82 -4.34 2.92
CA VAL A 141 19.19 -4.54 4.24
C VAL A 141 20.17 -5.04 5.30
N LYS A 142 21.21 -5.77 4.92
CA LYS A 142 22.28 -6.17 5.86
C LYS A 142 23.00 -4.97 6.51
N HIS A 143 23.04 -3.82 5.83
CA HIS A 143 23.74 -2.62 6.26
C HIS A 143 22.80 -1.55 6.82
N GLU A 144 21.46 -1.68 6.57
CA GLU A 144 20.45 -0.73 7.07
C GLU A 144 19.55 -1.42 8.09
N PRO A 145 19.86 -1.30 9.41
CA PRO A 145 19.13 -2.01 10.46
C PRO A 145 17.67 -1.62 10.59
N GLY A 146 17.30 -0.45 10.06
CA GLY A 146 15.91 0.04 10.08
C GLY A 146 15.01 -0.58 9.03
N ILE A 147 15.52 -1.41 8.10
CA ILE A 147 14.70 -2.10 7.11
C ILE A 147 14.46 -3.54 7.55
N LEU A 148 13.20 -3.87 7.84
CA LEU A 148 12.78 -5.19 8.31
C LEU A 148 12.07 -5.95 7.18
N LEU A 149 12.70 -7.05 6.70
CA LEU A 149 12.08 -7.95 5.71
C LEU A 149 11.31 -9.04 6.43
N THR A 150 9.98 -9.03 6.34
CA THR A 150 9.14 -10.07 6.98
C THR A 150 8.95 -11.29 6.08
N GLY A 151 9.17 -11.16 4.78
CA GLY A 151 8.76 -12.16 3.82
C GLY A 151 7.24 -12.11 3.56
N TYR A 152 6.67 -13.24 3.11
CA TYR A 152 5.23 -13.38 2.96
C TYR A 152 4.58 -13.48 4.34
N VAL A 153 3.49 -12.77 4.53
CA VAL A 153 2.66 -12.80 5.75
C VAL A 153 1.24 -13.22 5.40
N ASP A 154 0.55 -13.84 6.35
CA ASP A 154 -0.86 -14.20 6.19
C ASP A 154 -1.77 -12.96 6.19
N GLU A 155 -3.04 -13.14 5.86
CA GLU A 155 -4.02 -12.05 5.74
C GLU A 155 -4.27 -11.33 7.07
N SER A 156 -4.25 -12.05 8.20
CA SER A 156 -4.45 -11.46 9.52
C SER A 156 -3.27 -10.58 9.93
N THR A 157 -2.05 -11.05 9.72
CA THR A 157 -0.82 -10.29 9.93
C THR A 157 -0.76 -9.07 8.98
N LYS A 158 -1.15 -9.25 7.71
CA LYS A 158 -1.22 -8.14 6.75
C LYS A 158 -2.20 -7.06 7.23
N LEU A 159 -3.38 -7.46 7.69
CA LEU A 159 -4.37 -6.54 8.22
C LEU A 159 -3.84 -5.75 9.41
N ASP A 160 -3.22 -6.42 10.38
CA ASP A 160 -2.59 -5.78 11.53
C ASP A 160 -1.51 -4.77 11.11
N LEU A 161 -0.66 -5.14 10.14
CA LEU A 161 0.38 -4.25 9.63
C LEU A 161 -0.22 -2.99 9.00
N TYR A 162 -1.31 -3.11 8.25
CA TYR A 162 -2.00 -1.93 7.69
C TYR A 162 -2.68 -1.08 8.75
N LEU A 163 -3.35 -1.70 9.72
CA LEU A 163 -4.07 -0.96 10.77
C LEU A 163 -3.14 -0.17 11.68
N ASN A 164 -1.91 -0.63 11.88
CA ASN A 164 -0.96 -0.07 12.83
C ASN A 164 0.23 0.65 12.18
N ALA A 165 0.31 0.73 10.85
CA ALA A 165 1.37 1.48 10.18
C ALA A 165 1.22 2.99 10.36
N LEU A 166 2.32 3.71 10.44
CA LEU A 166 2.36 5.17 10.43
C LEU A 166 1.98 5.72 9.07
N GLY A 167 2.45 5.08 8.00
CA GLY A 167 2.18 5.40 6.61
C GLY A 167 2.55 4.26 5.68
N LEU A 168 2.02 4.29 4.45
CA LEU A 168 2.36 3.37 3.38
C LEU A 168 3.33 4.04 2.41
N VAL A 169 4.28 3.28 1.87
CA VAL A 169 5.21 3.73 0.82
C VAL A 169 5.19 2.76 -0.36
N SER A 170 4.99 3.26 -1.58
CA SER A 170 4.86 2.44 -2.79
C SER A 170 5.56 3.10 -4.00
N PRO A 171 6.88 2.88 -4.21
CA PRO A 171 7.66 3.51 -5.27
C PRO A 171 7.56 2.78 -6.61
N SER A 172 6.51 2.03 -6.87
CA SER A 172 6.36 1.17 -8.04
C SER A 172 6.51 1.94 -9.36
N LEU A 173 7.33 1.45 -10.28
CA LEU A 173 7.50 2.05 -11.59
C LEU A 173 6.28 1.81 -12.50
N VAL A 174 5.65 0.65 -12.34
CA VAL A 174 4.48 0.23 -13.12
C VAL A 174 3.56 -0.62 -12.27
N GLU A 175 2.25 -0.31 -12.33
CA GLU A 175 1.17 -1.08 -11.70
C GLU A 175 0.04 -1.35 -12.68
N GLY A 176 -0.73 -2.42 -12.40
CA GLY A 176 -2.02 -2.62 -13.06
C GLY A 176 -3.07 -1.68 -12.49
N PHE A 177 -3.14 -1.60 -11.16
CA PHE A 177 -4.02 -0.67 -10.45
C PHE A 177 -3.31 -0.03 -9.24
N GLY A 178 -2.64 -0.80 -8.40
CA GLY A 178 -2.00 -0.30 -7.18
C GLY A 178 -2.82 -0.58 -5.92
N ILE A 179 -3.28 -1.82 -5.76
CA ILE A 179 -4.10 -2.26 -4.60
C ILE A 179 -3.51 -1.82 -3.25
N PRO A 180 -2.20 -1.93 -2.97
CA PRO A 180 -1.64 -1.46 -1.72
C PRO A 180 -1.91 0.04 -1.46
N VAL A 181 -1.80 0.88 -2.50
CA VAL A 181 -2.07 2.32 -2.40
C VAL A 181 -3.55 2.57 -2.15
N LEU A 182 -4.43 1.84 -2.83
CA LEU A 182 -5.88 1.93 -2.60
C LEU A 182 -6.24 1.56 -1.15
N ASP A 183 -5.69 0.45 -0.64
CA ASP A 183 -5.95 0.00 0.74
C ASP A 183 -5.48 1.03 1.76
N GLY A 184 -4.28 1.58 1.59
CA GLY A 184 -3.76 2.67 2.44
C GLY A 184 -4.65 3.92 2.41
N ALA A 185 -5.07 4.34 1.21
CA ALA A 185 -5.96 5.48 1.01
C ALA A 185 -7.35 5.26 1.64
N CYS A 186 -7.92 4.06 1.50
CA CYS A 186 -9.20 3.70 2.13
C CYS A 186 -9.15 3.73 3.66
N LEU A 187 -8.02 3.35 4.26
CA LEU A 187 -7.78 3.50 5.70
C LEU A 187 -7.63 4.97 6.13
N GLY A 188 -7.42 5.89 5.17
CA GLY A 188 -7.04 7.27 5.47
C GLY A 188 -5.67 7.35 6.14
N MET A 189 -4.78 6.43 5.80
CA MET A 189 -3.38 6.40 6.20
C MET A 189 -2.57 7.23 5.22
N PRO A 190 -1.63 8.09 5.67
CA PRO A 190 -0.72 8.77 4.77
C PRO A 190 -0.02 7.78 3.85
N THR A 191 -0.15 7.98 2.54
CA THR A 191 0.37 7.07 1.53
C THR A 191 1.26 7.83 0.56
N ILE A 192 2.55 7.50 0.54
CA ILE A 192 3.52 8.04 -0.42
C ILE A 192 3.63 7.03 -1.57
N ALA A 193 3.26 7.45 -2.75
CA ALA A 193 3.24 6.61 -3.95
C ALA A 193 4.07 7.24 -5.07
N SER A 194 4.54 6.43 -6.02
CA SER A 194 5.11 6.96 -7.25
C SER A 194 4.03 7.63 -8.11
N ASP A 195 4.44 8.48 -9.02
CA ASP A 195 3.61 9.15 -10.01
C ASP A 195 3.25 8.27 -11.24
N CYS A 196 3.31 6.94 -11.08
CA CYS A 196 2.85 6.05 -12.14
C CYS A 196 1.33 6.23 -12.38
N GLU A 197 0.91 6.03 -13.63
CA GLU A 197 -0.45 6.31 -14.10
C GLU A 197 -1.54 5.76 -13.16
N SER A 198 -1.38 4.52 -12.67
CA SER A 198 -2.38 3.90 -11.79
C SER A 198 -2.46 4.55 -10.39
N HIS A 199 -1.34 5.02 -9.84
CA HIS A 199 -1.34 5.73 -8.57
C HIS A 199 -1.94 7.13 -8.70
N LEU A 200 -1.70 7.81 -9.83
CA LEU A 200 -2.33 9.09 -10.15
C LEU A 200 -3.86 8.93 -10.30
N GLU A 201 -4.33 7.83 -10.90
CA GLU A 201 -5.77 7.52 -10.93
C GLU A 201 -6.38 7.41 -9.52
N ILE A 202 -5.69 6.71 -8.61
CA ILE A 202 -6.15 6.58 -7.22
C ILE A 202 -6.14 7.93 -6.51
N GLN A 203 -5.06 8.72 -6.64
CA GLN A 203 -4.95 10.05 -6.04
C GLN A 203 -6.05 10.99 -6.54
N ALA A 204 -6.44 10.89 -7.81
CA ALA A 204 -7.48 11.74 -8.41
C ALA A 204 -8.89 11.47 -7.86
N LEU A 205 -9.12 10.34 -7.19
CA LEU A 205 -10.40 10.06 -6.54
C LEU A 205 -10.63 11.05 -5.40
N HIS A 206 -11.85 11.64 -5.37
CA HIS A 206 -12.21 12.70 -4.42
C HIS A 206 -11.90 12.35 -2.96
N ASP A 207 -12.12 11.10 -2.56
CA ASP A 207 -11.94 10.63 -1.18
C ASP A 207 -10.47 10.51 -0.76
N PHE A 208 -9.50 10.64 -1.69
CA PHE A 208 -8.08 10.28 -1.45
C PHE A 208 -7.08 11.41 -1.64
N LYS A 209 -7.51 12.59 -2.10
CA LYS A 209 -6.63 13.74 -2.39
C LYS A 209 -5.70 14.12 -1.22
N ASP A 210 -6.21 14.01 0.01
CA ASP A 210 -5.46 14.40 1.21
C ASP A 210 -4.65 13.24 1.82
N SER A 211 -4.87 12.00 1.38
CA SER A 211 -4.20 10.82 1.95
C SER A 211 -3.14 10.22 1.04
N VAL A 212 -3.14 10.53 -0.26
CA VAL A 212 -2.16 10.01 -1.23
C VAL A 212 -1.29 11.15 -1.76
N ILE A 213 0.01 11.03 -1.53
CA ILE A 213 1.05 11.94 -2.03
C ILE A 213 1.79 11.21 -3.14
N THR A 214 1.77 11.73 -4.37
CA THR A 214 2.52 11.15 -5.49
C THR A 214 3.82 11.91 -5.73
N LEU A 215 4.90 11.16 -5.94
CA LEU A 215 6.25 11.68 -6.19
C LEU A 215 6.89 10.94 -7.37
N ASP A 216 7.73 11.65 -8.14
CA ASP A 216 8.61 11.01 -9.10
C ASP A 216 9.60 10.06 -8.40
N THR A 217 10.13 9.09 -9.14
CA THR A 217 11.14 8.15 -8.65
C THR A 217 12.56 8.50 -9.13
N LEU A 218 12.82 9.79 -9.36
CA LEU A 218 14.12 10.27 -9.83
C LEU A 218 15.04 10.70 -8.68
N LYS A 219 14.46 11.20 -7.59
CA LYS A 219 15.21 11.78 -6.46
C LYS A 219 14.82 11.14 -5.14
N THR A 220 15.72 10.35 -4.56
CA THR A 220 15.54 9.72 -3.25
C THR A 220 15.27 10.73 -2.15
N ARG A 221 15.91 11.92 -2.21
CA ARG A 221 15.73 13.00 -1.22
C ARG A 221 14.26 13.45 -1.08
N ASN A 222 13.50 13.51 -2.18
CA ASN A 222 12.08 13.89 -2.12
C ASN A 222 11.27 12.86 -1.32
N TRP A 223 11.55 11.59 -1.52
CA TRP A 223 10.94 10.48 -0.78
C TRP A 223 11.38 10.47 0.68
N ALA A 224 12.66 10.71 0.94
CA ALA A 224 13.19 10.85 2.30
C ALA A 224 12.46 11.96 3.07
N SER A 225 12.34 13.14 2.46
CA SER A 225 11.64 14.29 3.05
C SER A 225 10.15 14.01 3.28
N ALA A 226 9.47 13.34 2.34
CA ALA A 226 8.06 12.96 2.51
C ALA A 226 7.87 11.95 3.65
N MET A 227 8.76 10.95 3.76
CA MET A 227 8.73 9.99 4.87
C MET A 227 8.98 10.68 6.23
N GLN A 228 9.90 11.63 6.30
CA GLN A 228 10.14 12.46 7.49
C GLN A 228 8.91 13.29 7.85
N ALA A 229 8.25 13.91 6.86
CA ALA A 229 7.04 14.70 7.08
C ALA A 229 5.90 13.84 7.63
N VAL A 230 5.67 12.65 7.06
CA VAL A 230 4.69 11.68 7.57
C VAL A 230 5.00 11.27 9.00
N ALA A 231 6.27 11.03 9.32
CA ALA A 231 6.70 10.66 10.67
C ALA A 231 6.51 11.80 11.68
N GLY A 232 6.81 13.04 11.28
CA GLY A 232 6.68 14.23 12.13
C GLY A 232 5.21 14.57 12.41
N LEU A 233 4.36 14.64 11.38
CA LEU A 233 2.94 14.98 11.50
C LEU A 233 2.14 13.96 12.33
N ASN A 234 2.57 12.71 12.34
CA ASN A 234 1.86 11.60 12.99
C ASN A 234 2.59 11.06 14.22
N SER A 235 3.51 11.84 14.79
CA SER A 235 4.38 11.39 15.89
C SER A 235 3.62 10.93 17.14
N ASP A 236 2.40 11.39 17.35
CA ASP A 236 1.57 11.12 18.53
C ASP A 236 0.41 10.12 18.31
N LEU A 237 0.26 9.57 17.11
CA LEU A 237 -0.82 8.59 16.82
C LEU A 237 -0.80 7.39 17.77
N TRP A 238 0.38 6.95 18.18
CA TRP A 238 0.53 5.84 19.11
C TRP A 238 -0.13 6.09 20.48
N LYS A 239 -0.26 7.35 20.91
CA LYS A 239 -0.92 7.72 22.18
C LYS A 239 -2.43 7.41 22.17
N ASN A 240 -3.02 7.40 20.95
CA ASN A 240 -4.44 7.15 20.72
C ASN A 240 -4.65 5.99 19.73
N ALA A 241 -3.82 4.96 19.84
CA ALA A 241 -3.77 3.85 18.88
C ALA A 241 -5.13 3.16 18.68
N ALA A 242 -5.87 2.93 19.74
CA ALA A 242 -7.19 2.31 19.67
C ALA A 242 -8.20 3.17 18.90
N GLN A 243 -8.25 4.48 19.19
CA GLN A 243 -9.12 5.40 18.47
C GLN A 243 -8.76 5.52 16.99
N GLU A 244 -7.47 5.55 16.68
CA GLU A 244 -7.01 5.61 15.30
C GLU A 244 -7.34 4.33 14.53
N ARG A 245 -7.18 3.14 15.11
CA ARG A 245 -7.65 1.88 14.51
C ARG A 245 -9.15 1.90 14.23
N LYS A 246 -9.96 2.32 15.19
CA LYS A 246 -11.42 2.46 15.03
C LYS A 246 -11.76 3.39 13.87
N ARG A 247 -11.10 4.55 13.79
CA ARG A 247 -11.26 5.50 12.67
C ARG A 247 -10.93 4.87 11.32
N ARG A 248 -9.79 4.15 11.23
CA ARG A 248 -9.33 3.48 10.00
C ARG A 248 -10.32 2.43 9.53
N ILE A 249 -10.77 1.56 10.44
CA ILE A 249 -11.73 0.51 10.12
C ILE A 249 -13.06 1.09 9.64
N GLY A 250 -13.62 2.05 10.36
CA GLY A 250 -14.90 2.68 9.98
C GLY A 250 -14.83 3.38 8.63
N ARG A 251 -13.72 4.11 8.34
CA ARG A 251 -13.50 4.74 7.03
C ARG A 251 -13.38 3.69 5.93
N TYR A 252 -12.58 2.66 6.15
CA TYR A 252 -12.34 1.60 5.16
C TYR A 252 -13.63 0.88 4.79
N GLU A 253 -14.42 0.44 5.78
CA GLU A 253 -15.68 -0.27 5.54
C GLU A 253 -16.70 0.59 4.79
N LYS A 254 -16.78 1.89 5.12
CA LYS A 254 -17.64 2.84 4.39
C LYS A 254 -17.25 2.93 2.92
N LEU A 255 -15.95 3.09 2.65
CA LEU A 255 -15.44 3.19 1.27
C LEU A 255 -15.54 1.86 0.54
N ARG A 256 -15.24 0.73 1.20
CA ARG A 256 -15.37 -0.60 0.62
C ARG A 256 -16.78 -0.84 0.09
N ARG A 257 -17.82 -0.52 0.87
CA ARG A 257 -19.22 -0.63 0.43
C ARG A 257 -19.45 0.21 -0.83
N LYS A 258 -19.03 1.49 -0.83
CA LYS A 258 -19.16 2.37 -1.98
C LYS A 258 -18.52 1.78 -3.24
N PHE A 259 -17.32 1.19 -3.13
CA PHE A 259 -16.64 0.54 -4.25
C PHE A 259 -17.35 -0.72 -4.74
N TYR A 260 -17.91 -1.53 -3.84
CA TYR A 260 -18.69 -2.71 -4.22
C TYR A 260 -20.01 -2.32 -4.91
N ASP A 261 -20.72 -1.30 -4.43
CA ASP A 261 -21.95 -0.79 -5.05
C ASP A 261 -21.65 -0.29 -6.48
N GLN A 262 -20.54 0.43 -6.67
CA GLN A 262 -20.10 0.88 -7.99
C GLN A 262 -19.70 -0.29 -8.90
N LEU A 263 -18.99 -1.28 -8.37
CA LEU A 263 -18.63 -2.49 -9.13
C LEU A 263 -19.89 -3.22 -9.60
N GLN A 264 -20.86 -3.41 -8.72
CA GLN A 264 -22.14 -4.06 -9.06
C GLN A 264 -22.86 -3.28 -10.18
N ALA A 265 -22.99 -1.96 -10.06
CA ALA A 265 -23.60 -1.12 -11.08
C ALA A 265 -22.85 -1.20 -12.42
N ASN A 266 -21.51 -1.21 -12.41
CA ASN A 266 -20.71 -1.40 -13.63
C ASN A 266 -20.99 -2.76 -14.29
N LEU A 267 -21.06 -3.84 -13.50
CA LEU A 267 -21.33 -5.17 -14.02
C LEU A 267 -22.74 -5.30 -14.62
N GLU A 268 -23.74 -4.72 -13.97
CA GLU A 268 -25.11 -4.68 -14.48
C GLU A 268 -25.21 -3.95 -15.83
N GLN A 269 -24.52 -2.80 -15.99
CA GLN A 269 -24.44 -2.08 -17.27
C GLN A 269 -23.74 -2.87 -18.37
N ILE A 270 -22.78 -3.73 -18.03
CA ILE A 270 -22.04 -4.54 -19.00
C ILE A 270 -22.84 -5.75 -19.44
N LEU A 271 -23.66 -6.30 -18.54
CA LEU A 271 -24.45 -7.52 -18.81
C LEU A 271 -25.77 -7.24 -19.54
N ASN A 272 -26.31 -6.02 -19.43
CA ASN A 272 -27.49 -5.56 -20.15
C ASN A 272 -27.10 -4.95 -21.51
#